data_14a3690e4e04bf76e29cf3cdf4e37b1a
#
_entry.id   14a3690e4e04bf76e29cf3cdf4e37b1a
#
_cell.length_a   1.000
_cell.length_b   1.000
_cell.length_c   1.000
_cell.angle_alpha   90.00
_cell.angle_beta   90.00
_cell.angle_gamma   90.00
#
_symmetry.space_group_name_H-M   'P 1'
#
loop_
_entity.id
_entity.type
_entity.pdbx_description
1 polymer ?
#
loop_
_entity_poly.entity_id
_entity_poly.type
_entity_poly.pdbx_seq_one_letter_code
_entity_poly.pdbx_strand_id
1 'polypeptide(L)'
;MHDEHLRLTQALIHLFGRWEADHQTQVRLLGLDQIAPRMMRRHEMADLPYPAECMGRVQKLLRLGRTVETMLPHNPDAAQSWMLQPNRMFGGIAPLDLILKRGEDGLDALQNHLDGTSAWT
;
A
#
# COMPACT_ATOMS: atom_id res chain seq x y z
N MET A 1 -2.22 -20.00 -11.13
CA MET A 1 -1.81 -19.56 -9.79
C MET A 1 -0.48 -18.81 -9.79
N HIS A 2 0.58 -19.37 -10.38
CA HIS A 2 1.86 -18.65 -10.48
C HIS A 2 1.75 -17.30 -11.19
N ASP A 3 0.94 -17.23 -12.25
CA ASP A 3 0.76 -15.99 -13.01
C ASP A 3 0.12 -14.88 -12.17
N GLU A 4 -0.84 -15.24 -11.30
CA GLU A 4 -1.48 -14.27 -10.41
C GLU A 4 -0.51 -13.75 -9.36
N HIS A 5 0.31 -14.64 -8.79
CA HIS A 5 1.33 -14.26 -7.82
C HIS A 5 2.38 -13.35 -8.45
N LEU A 6 2.79 -13.66 -9.67
CA LEU A 6 3.75 -12.84 -10.40
C LEU A 6 3.19 -11.44 -10.68
N ARG A 7 1.94 -11.37 -11.15
CA ARG A 7 1.27 -10.08 -11.41
C ARG A 7 1.16 -9.25 -10.15
N LEU A 8 0.79 -9.88 -9.03
CA LEU A 8 0.69 -9.21 -7.74
C LEU A 8 2.03 -8.63 -7.31
N THR A 9 3.09 -9.42 -7.42
CA THR A 9 4.45 -8.98 -7.08
C THR A 9 4.89 -7.83 -7.97
N GLN A 10 4.66 -7.92 -9.28
CA GLN A 10 5.01 -6.86 -10.22
C GLN A 10 4.23 -5.58 -9.95
N ALA A 11 2.96 -5.70 -9.62
CA ALA A 11 2.12 -4.54 -9.29
C ALA A 11 2.63 -3.83 -8.02
N LEU A 12 3.06 -4.58 -7.01
CA LEU A 12 3.63 -4.01 -5.79
C LEU A 12 4.97 -3.36 -6.04
N ILE A 13 5.84 -3.98 -6.82
CA ILE A 13 7.14 -3.41 -7.19
C ILE A 13 6.93 -2.06 -7.89
N HIS A 14 6.00 -2.01 -8.82
CA HIS A 14 5.66 -0.78 -9.52
C HIS A 14 5.15 0.30 -8.56
N LEU A 15 4.22 -0.08 -7.68
CA LEU A 15 3.63 0.83 -6.70
C LEU A 15 4.69 1.39 -5.74
N PHE A 16 5.54 0.53 -5.20
CA PHE A 16 6.59 0.95 -4.28
C PHE A 16 7.63 1.84 -4.96
N GLY A 17 7.92 1.59 -6.23
CA GLY A 17 8.79 2.46 -7.02
C GLY A 17 8.20 3.85 -7.17
N ARG A 18 6.90 3.95 -7.42
CA ARG A 18 6.22 5.24 -7.54
C ARG A 18 6.16 5.99 -6.20
N TRP A 19 6.06 5.28 -5.10
CA TRP A 19 6.04 5.87 -3.75
C TRP A 19 7.45 6.10 -3.20
N GLU A 20 8.48 5.80 -3.96
CA GLU A 20 9.89 5.94 -3.55
C GLU A 20 10.18 5.17 -2.26
N ALA A 21 9.54 4.01 -2.10
CA ALA A 21 9.68 3.20 -0.90
C ALA A 21 10.96 2.36 -0.97
N ASP A 22 11.89 2.61 -0.04
CA ASP A 22 13.08 1.79 0.09
C ASP A 22 12.72 0.43 0.72
N HIS A 23 13.71 -0.46 0.86
CA HIS A 23 13.46 -1.80 1.38
C HIS A 23 12.81 -1.79 2.77
N GLN A 24 13.30 -0.97 3.68
CA GLN A 24 12.74 -0.88 5.03
C GLN A 24 11.31 -0.37 5.01
N THR A 25 11.03 0.63 4.18
CA THR A 25 9.69 1.17 4.01
C THR A 25 8.74 0.11 3.46
N GLN A 26 9.19 -0.65 2.46
CA GLN A 26 8.40 -1.75 1.89
C GLN A 26 8.04 -2.78 2.93
N VAL A 27 9.01 -3.19 3.75
CA VAL A 27 8.79 -4.15 4.84
C VAL A 27 7.71 -3.64 5.79
N ARG A 28 7.79 -2.39 6.18
CA ARG A 28 6.81 -1.77 7.08
C ARG A 28 5.43 -1.64 6.43
N LEU A 29 5.37 -1.23 5.17
CA LEU A 29 4.09 -1.11 4.44
C LEU A 29 3.39 -2.46 4.33
N LEU A 30 4.13 -3.52 4.11
CA LEU A 30 3.59 -4.87 4.02
C LEU A 30 3.25 -5.47 5.39
N GLY A 31 3.73 -4.86 6.47
CA GLY A 31 3.52 -5.40 7.81
C GLY A 31 4.41 -6.60 8.14
N LEU A 32 5.45 -6.83 7.35
CA LEU A 32 6.37 -7.95 7.56
C LEU A 32 7.14 -7.85 8.87
N ASP A 33 7.38 -6.64 9.34
CA ASP A 33 8.06 -6.37 10.61
C ASP A 33 7.21 -6.82 11.82
N GLN A 34 5.93 -7.07 11.63
CA GLN A 34 5.00 -7.51 12.67
C GLN A 34 4.77 -9.02 12.66
N ILE A 35 5.40 -9.75 11.74
CA ILE A 35 5.13 -11.17 11.54
C ILE A 35 6.17 -12.03 12.24
N ALA A 36 5.71 -13.03 13.01
CA ALA A 36 6.59 -13.96 13.69
C ALA A 36 7.34 -14.86 12.67
N PRO A 37 8.59 -15.26 12.95
CA PRO A 37 9.36 -16.11 12.05
C PRO A 37 8.65 -17.40 11.63
N ARG A 38 7.86 -18.00 12.52
CA ARG A 38 7.09 -19.22 12.20
C ARG A 38 6.05 -18.97 11.10
N MET A 39 5.51 -17.76 11.03
CA MET A 39 4.53 -17.39 10.00
C MET A 39 5.22 -17.21 8.65
N MET A 40 6.44 -16.71 8.66
CA MET A 40 7.25 -16.61 7.45
C MET A 40 7.53 -18.00 6.87
N ARG A 41 7.81 -18.99 7.71
CA ARG A 41 8.01 -20.38 7.27
C ARG A 41 6.72 -20.97 6.65
N ARG A 42 5.57 -20.67 7.24
CA ARG A 42 4.28 -21.08 6.66
C ARG A 42 4.07 -20.50 5.27
N HIS A 43 4.46 -19.26 5.09
CA HIS A 43 4.39 -18.59 3.81
C HIS A 43 5.20 -19.33 2.74
N GLU A 44 6.44 -19.70 3.07
CA GLU A 44 7.30 -20.45 2.15
C GLU A 44 6.67 -21.80 1.76
N MET A 45 6.07 -22.48 2.73
CA MET A 45 5.43 -23.78 2.49
C MET A 45 4.13 -23.66 1.69
N ALA A 46 3.43 -22.53 1.81
CA ALA A 46 2.16 -22.32 1.11
C ALA A 46 2.32 -21.80 -0.32
N ASP A 47 3.54 -21.55 -0.75
CA ASP A 47 3.85 -21.01 -2.09
C ASP A 47 3.10 -19.71 -2.40
N LEU A 48 2.94 -18.88 -1.38
CA LEU A 48 2.36 -17.55 -1.54
C LEU A 48 3.46 -16.52 -1.75
N PRO A 49 3.22 -15.43 -2.50
CA PRO A 49 4.23 -14.39 -2.71
C PRO A 49 4.55 -13.62 -1.43
N TYR A 50 3.60 -13.58 -0.49
CA TYR A 50 3.73 -12.94 0.81
C TYR A 50 3.05 -13.79 1.86
N PRO A 51 3.42 -13.66 3.15
CA PRO A 51 2.73 -14.38 4.22
C PRO A 51 1.23 -14.14 4.18
N ALA A 52 0.45 -15.18 4.46
CA ALA A 52 -1.03 -15.10 4.41
C ALA A 52 -1.56 -13.95 5.26
N GLU A 53 -0.91 -13.68 6.39
CA GLU A 53 -1.26 -12.60 7.30
C GLU A 53 -1.09 -11.20 6.67
N CYS A 54 -0.25 -11.10 5.62
CA CYS A 54 -0.01 -9.85 4.91
C CYS A 54 -0.85 -9.69 3.64
N MET A 55 -1.50 -10.75 3.16
CA MET A 55 -2.18 -10.72 1.87
C MET A 55 -3.33 -9.71 1.84
N GLY A 56 -4.08 -9.59 2.92
CA GLY A 56 -5.13 -8.58 3.03
C GLY A 56 -4.57 -7.15 2.92
N ARG A 57 -3.43 -6.93 3.56
CA ARG A 57 -2.75 -5.63 3.51
C ARG A 57 -2.21 -5.34 2.11
N VAL A 58 -1.66 -6.35 1.44
CA VAL A 58 -1.20 -6.24 0.06
C VAL A 58 -2.34 -5.77 -0.84
N GLN A 59 -3.52 -6.37 -0.71
CA GLN A 59 -4.68 -6.01 -1.50
C GLN A 59 -5.13 -4.57 -1.21
N LYS A 60 -5.09 -4.15 0.05
CA LYS A 60 -5.44 -2.78 0.44
C LYS A 60 -4.46 -1.75 -0.13
N LEU A 61 -3.17 -2.06 -0.12
CA LEU A 61 -2.14 -1.20 -0.71
C LEU A 61 -2.36 -1.02 -2.22
N LEU A 62 -2.62 -2.10 -2.93
CA LEU A 62 -2.87 -2.07 -4.37
C LEU A 62 -4.15 -1.31 -4.71
N ARG A 63 -5.19 -1.49 -3.90
CA ARG A 63 -6.45 -0.76 -4.07
C ARG A 63 -6.24 0.73 -3.87
N LEU A 64 -5.51 1.12 -2.82
CA LEU A 64 -5.21 2.51 -2.55
C LEU A 64 -4.42 3.14 -3.71
N GLY A 65 -3.41 2.45 -4.19
CA GLY A 65 -2.61 2.92 -5.32
C GLY A 65 -3.46 3.17 -6.56
N ARG A 66 -4.37 2.25 -6.87
CA ARG A 66 -5.29 2.42 -8.01
C ARG A 66 -6.24 3.59 -7.82
N THR A 67 -6.76 3.76 -6.60
CA THR A 67 -7.68 4.86 -6.30
C THR A 67 -6.99 6.20 -6.50
N VAL A 68 -5.77 6.35 -5.99
CA VAL A 68 -4.99 7.60 -6.13
C VAL A 68 -4.71 7.90 -7.61
N GLU A 69 -4.30 6.90 -8.39
CA GLU A 69 -4.03 7.07 -9.82
C GLU A 69 -5.30 7.43 -10.60
N THR A 70 -6.43 6.83 -10.24
CA THR A 70 -7.73 7.10 -10.88
C THR A 70 -8.20 8.53 -10.64
N MET A 71 -7.91 9.10 -9.48
CA MET A 71 -8.30 10.47 -9.16
C MET A 71 -7.53 11.51 -9.97
N LEU A 72 -6.32 11.17 -10.43
CA LEU A 72 -5.45 12.08 -11.18
C LEU A 72 -4.93 11.40 -12.46
N PRO A 73 -5.86 11.01 -13.37
CA PRO A 73 -5.50 10.12 -14.50
C PRO A 73 -4.57 10.78 -15.54
N HIS A 74 -4.59 12.12 -15.61
CA HIS A 74 -3.78 12.84 -16.60
C HIS A 74 -2.46 13.35 -16.03
N ASN A 75 -2.18 13.05 -14.75
CA ASN A 75 -0.97 13.54 -14.09
C ASN A 75 -0.45 12.53 -13.07
N PRO A 76 0.31 11.51 -13.53
CA PRO A 76 0.88 10.50 -12.62
C PRO A 76 1.81 11.10 -11.57
N ASP A 77 2.51 12.19 -11.92
CA ASP A 77 3.42 12.87 -10.99
C ASP A 77 2.65 13.52 -9.84
N ALA A 78 1.46 14.05 -10.11
CA ALA A 78 0.62 14.61 -9.05
C ALA A 78 0.11 13.51 -8.10
N ALA A 79 -0.24 12.33 -8.62
CA ALA A 79 -0.64 11.19 -7.81
C ALA A 79 0.49 10.75 -6.87
N GLN A 80 1.71 10.66 -7.40
CA GLN A 80 2.90 10.34 -6.61
C GLN A 80 3.14 11.41 -5.54
N SER A 81 3.10 12.67 -5.92
CA SER A 81 3.30 13.80 -5.00
C SER A 81 2.28 13.79 -3.87
N TRP A 82 1.03 13.46 -4.16
CA TRP A 82 -0.02 13.43 -3.15
C TRP A 82 0.33 12.45 -2.02
N MET A 83 0.86 11.29 -2.36
CA MET A 83 1.26 10.30 -1.37
C MET A 83 2.46 10.71 -0.53
N LEU A 84 3.35 11.53 -1.09
CA LEU A 84 4.64 11.86 -0.47
C LEU A 84 4.67 13.23 0.21
N GLN A 85 3.65 14.06 0.02
CA GLN A 85 3.65 15.43 0.53
C GLN A 85 2.77 15.58 1.78
N PRO A 86 3.17 16.42 2.76
CA PRO A 86 2.33 16.70 3.91
C PRO A 86 0.96 17.19 3.49
N ASN A 87 -0.08 16.73 4.18
CA ASN A 87 -1.46 17.07 3.87
C ASN A 87 -2.19 17.52 5.12
N ARG A 88 -2.81 18.70 5.05
CA ARG A 88 -3.54 19.28 6.17
C ARG A 88 -4.66 18.38 6.69
N MET A 89 -5.28 17.62 5.80
CA MET A 89 -6.38 16.72 6.16
C MET A 89 -5.93 15.58 7.07
N PHE A 90 -4.63 15.30 7.11
CA PHE A 90 -4.04 14.23 7.93
C PHE A 90 -3.10 14.81 9.00
N GLY A 91 -3.41 16.01 9.49
CA GLY A 91 -2.62 16.62 10.55
C GLY A 91 -1.24 17.11 10.12
N GLY A 92 -1.04 17.35 8.84
CA GLY A 92 0.23 17.84 8.30
C GLY A 92 1.26 16.75 8.00
N ILE A 93 0.86 15.47 8.03
CA ILE A 93 1.72 14.36 7.62
C ILE A 93 1.36 13.90 6.22
N ALA A 94 2.34 13.30 5.54
CA ALA A 94 2.09 12.74 4.22
C ALA A 94 1.24 11.47 4.32
N PRO A 95 0.37 11.19 3.33
CA PRO A 95 -0.42 9.95 3.34
C PRO A 95 0.42 8.70 3.53
N LEU A 96 1.58 8.59 2.89
CA LEU A 96 2.47 7.44 3.07
C LEU A 96 2.91 7.30 4.54
N ASP A 97 3.26 8.41 5.18
CA ASP A 97 3.68 8.42 6.59
C ASP A 97 2.53 8.01 7.52
N LEU A 98 1.30 8.33 7.15
CA LEU A 98 0.14 7.89 7.91
C LEU A 98 0.03 6.37 7.94
N ILE A 99 0.30 5.71 6.81
CA ILE A 99 0.34 4.25 6.73
C ILE A 99 1.48 3.70 7.60
N LEU A 100 2.65 4.30 7.50
CA LEU A 100 3.82 3.85 8.28
C LEU A 100 3.60 4.01 9.78
N LYS A 101 2.88 5.04 10.18
CA LYS A 101 2.63 5.34 11.59
C LYS A 101 1.49 4.53 12.18
N ARG A 102 0.41 4.32 11.41
CA ARG A 102 -0.82 3.69 11.89
C ARG A 102 -1.10 2.31 11.30
N GLY A 103 -0.26 1.87 10.36
CA GLY A 103 -0.43 0.57 9.74
C GLY A 103 -1.74 0.43 8.98
N GLU A 104 -2.44 -0.68 9.21
CA GLU A 104 -3.68 -0.97 8.50
C GLU A 104 -4.78 0.06 8.78
N ASP A 105 -4.83 0.61 9.99
CA ASP A 105 -5.79 1.66 10.32
C ASP A 105 -5.54 2.91 9.47
N GLY A 106 -4.28 3.26 9.22
CA GLY A 106 -3.92 4.35 8.34
C GLY A 106 -4.34 4.10 6.90
N LEU A 107 -4.13 2.87 6.41
CA LEU A 107 -4.60 2.45 5.08
C LEU A 107 -6.10 2.60 4.94
N ASP A 108 -6.85 2.11 5.92
CA ASP A 108 -8.31 2.17 5.90
C ASP A 108 -8.80 3.62 5.95
N ALA A 109 -8.17 4.46 6.77
CA ALA A 109 -8.52 5.87 6.88
C ALA A 109 -8.32 6.60 5.56
N LEU A 110 -7.19 6.36 4.88
CA LEU A 110 -6.92 6.96 3.58
C LEU A 110 -7.91 6.49 2.52
N GLN A 111 -8.17 5.18 2.45
CA GLN A 111 -9.09 4.63 1.48
C GLN A 111 -10.50 5.19 1.68
N ASN A 112 -10.96 5.24 2.92
CA ASN A 112 -12.29 5.78 3.24
C ASN A 112 -12.38 7.27 2.89
N HIS A 113 -11.33 8.03 3.13
CA HIS A 113 -11.29 9.44 2.76
C HIS A 113 -11.42 9.63 1.24
N LEU A 114 -10.65 8.86 0.46
CA LEU A 114 -10.67 8.94 -0.99
C LEU A 114 -12.01 8.46 -1.56
N ASP A 115 -12.57 7.37 -1.02
CA ASP A 115 -13.86 6.83 -1.44
C ASP A 115 -14.98 7.85 -1.16
N GLY A 116 -14.95 8.52 -0.02
CA GLY A 116 -15.89 9.57 0.33
C GLY A 116 -15.80 10.77 -0.61
N THR A 117 -14.57 11.18 -0.94
CA THR A 117 -14.34 12.27 -1.89
C THR A 117 -14.88 11.92 -3.28
N SER A 118 -14.64 10.69 -3.74
CA SER A 118 -15.15 10.21 -5.03
C SER A 118 -16.66 10.19 -5.08
N ALA A 119 -17.32 9.86 -3.96
CA ALA A 119 -18.77 9.78 -3.89
C ALA A 119 -19.45 11.15 -4.08
N TRP A 120 -18.74 12.24 -3.83
CA TRP A 120 -19.26 13.60 -3.96
C TRP A 120 -19.01 14.24 -5.33
N THR A 121 -18.22 13.59 -6.16
CA THR A 121 -17.95 14.05 -7.52
C THR A 121 -18.73 13.27 -8.55
#